data_7cef2e18d488fb15ca3667826a41e7a3
#
_entry.id   7cef2e18d488fb15ca3667826a41e7a3
#
_cell.length_a   1.000
_cell.length_b   1.000
_cell.length_c   1.000
_cell.angle_alpha   90.00
_cell.angle_beta   90.00
_cell.angle_gamma   90.00
#
_symmetry.space_group_name_H-M   'P 1'
#
loop_
_entity.id
_entity.type
_entity.pdbx_description
1 polymer ?
#
loop_
_entity_poly.entity_id
_entity_poly.type
_entity_poly.pdbx_seq_one_letter_code
_entity_poly.pdbx_strand_id
1 'polypeptide(L)'
;APDGILNPGSPTFLEDYQWMRSSGARFRVNHRSWWKQELPSPEELQTARESLDRVGWKVDYIVTHCAPDSIQKGLVPDRGSDCLTEFLEEVRVRCAFEYWFMGHYHRDGVIENRYVLLKNEVLRL
;
A
#
# COMPACT_ATOMS: atom_id res chain seq x y z
N ALA A 1 -1.89 21.76 -1.68
CA ALA A 1 -1.99 20.61 -2.60
C ALA A 1 -3.26 19.84 -2.34
N PRO A 2 -4.23 19.83 -3.25
CA PRO A 2 -5.53 19.18 -2.99
C PRO A 2 -5.44 17.67 -2.83
N ASP A 3 -4.41 17.04 -3.37
CA ASP A 3 -4.17 15.60 -3.23
C ASP A 3 -3.32 15.24 -1.99
N GLY A 4 -2.91 16.24 -1.22
CA GLY A 4 -2.02 16.05 -0.06
C GLY A 4 -0.58 15.75 -0.42
N ILE A 5 -0.18 15.88 -1.68
CA ILE A 5 1.18 15.68 -2.14
C ILE A 5 1.80 17.02 -2.54
N LEU A 6 2.86 17.42 -1.86
CA LEU A 6 3.56 18.68 -2.10
C LEU A 6 4.73 18.48 -3.06
N ASN A 7 4.86 19.38 -4.03
CA ASN A 7 5.91 19.33 -5.05
C ASN A 7 6.92 20.45 -4.81
N PRO A 8 8.18 20.14 -4.48
CA PRO A 8 9.19 21.15 -4.20
C PRO A 8 9.45 22.13 -5.35
N GLY A 9 9.20 21.72 -6.60
CA GLY A 9 9.31 22.58 -7.77
C GLY A 9 8.12 23.51 -8.02
N SER A 10 7.05 23.39 -7.22
CA SER A 10 5.86 24.23 -7.35
C SER A 10 6.14 25.65 -6.86
N PRO A 11 5.60 26.69 -7.53
CA PRO A 11 5.74 28.07 -7.05
C PRO A 11 5.13 28.31 -5.67
N THR A 12 4.15 27.48 -5.26
CA THR A 12 3.46 27.64 -3.97
C THR A 12 3.93 26.62 -2.92
N PHE A 13 5.02 25.89 -3.17
CA PHE A 13 5.46 24.81 -2.29
C PHE A 13 5.67 25.25 -0.84
N LEU A 14 6.38 26.35 -0.61
CA LEU A 14 6.66 26.82 0.76
C LEU A 14 5.38 27.21 1.51
N GLU A 15 4.47 27.86 0.83
CA GLU A 15 3.18 28.27 1.41
C GLU A 15 2.34 27.03 1.76
N ASP A 16 2.23 26.09 0.84
CA ASP A 16 1.49 24.84 1.02
C ASP A 16 2.09 24.02 2.17
N TYR A 17 3.42 23.90 2.21
CA TYR A 17 4.13 23.18 3.26
C TYR A 17 3.87 23.78 4.64
N GLN A 18 3.99 25.10 4.76
CA GLN A 18 3.77 25.80 6.03
C GLN A 18 2.32 25.66 6.48
N TRP A 19 1.37 25.79 5.57
CA TRP A 19 -0.04 25.62 5.87
C TRP A 19 -0.36 24.20 6.33
N MET A 20 0.08 23.19 5.60
CA MET A 20 -0.15 21.79 5.94
C MET A 20 0.45 21.43 7.30
N ARG A 21 1.66 21.91 7.56
CA ARG A 21 2.35 21.66 8.82
C ARG A 21 1.65 22.34 9.99
N SER A 22 1.22 23.58 9.82
CA SER A 22 0.54 24.34 10.90
C SER A 22 -0.88 23.86 11.15
N SER A 23 -1.57 23.35 10.13
CA SER A 23 -2.94 22.82 10.27
C SER A 23 -2.99 21.41 10.88
N GLY A 24 -1.84 20.74 11.01
CA GLY A 24 -1.78 19.36 11.49
C GLY A 24 -2.26 18.33 10.47
N ALA A 25 -2.51 18.73 9.23
CA ALA A 25 -2.93 17.83 8.17
C ALA A 25 -1.79 16.86 7.79
N ARG A 26 -2.16 15.64 7.40
CA ARG A 26 -1.20 14.70 6.84
C ARG A 26 -0.86 15.09 5.42
N PHE A 27 0.42 15.05 5.09
CA PHE A 27 0.88 15.37 3.75
C PHE A 27 2.16 14.60 3.41
N ARG A 28 2.48 14.56 2.13
CA ARG A 28 3.71 13.98 1.60
C ARG A 28 4.40 15.00 0.70
N VAL A 29 5.71 14.92 0.63
CA VAL A 29 6.52 15.77 -0.24
C VAL A 29 7.06 14.89 -1.37
N ASN A 30 6.73 15.25 -2.61
CA ASN A 30 7.20 14.54 -3.78
C ASN A 30 8.74 14.50 -3.81
N HIS A 31 9.32 13.33 -4.09
CA HIS A 31 10.76 13.05 -4.05
C HIS A 31 11.40 13.17 -2.65
N ARG A 32 10.59 13.21 -1.59
CA ARG A 32 11.09 13.12 -0.20
C ARG A 32 10.35 12.07 0.61
N SER A 33 9.03 12.16 0.68
CA SER A 33 8.20 11.19 1.38
C SER A 33 7.18 10.50 0.47
N TRP A 34 7.16 10.87 -0.82
CA TRP A 34 6.32 10.24 -1.84
C TRP A 34 7.01 10.27 -3.19
N TRP A 35 6.97 9.15 -3.89
CA TRP A 35 7.51 9.01 -5.25
C TRP A 35 6.48 8.29 -6.10
N LYS A 36 6.15 8.88 -7.26
CA LYS A 36 5.27 8.23 -8.23
C LYS A 36 5.85 6.87 -8.67
N GLN A 37 7.17 6.76 -8.68
CA GLN A 37 7.89 5.54 -9.05
C GLN A 37 7.75 4.42 -8.01
N GLU A 38 7.19 4.68 -6.83
CA GLU A 38 6.88 3.64 -5.85
C GLU A 38 5.75 2.72 -6.31
N LEU A 39 4.90 3.22 -7.23
CA LEU A 39 3.89 2.38 -7.84
C LEU A 39 4.54 1.51 -8.93
N PRO A 40 4.20 0.22 -8.96
CA PRO A 40 4.78 -0.68 -9.95
C PRO A 40 4.33 -0.33 -11.37
N SER A 41 5.21 -0.56 -12.34
CA SER A 41 4.88 -0.43 -13.75
C SER A 41 4.04 -1.64 -14.21
N PRO A 42 3.33 -1.52 -15.36
CA PRO A 42 2.63 -2.67 -15.93
C PRO A 42 3.55 -3.87 -16.18
N GLU A 43 4.80 -3.64 -16.55
CA GLU A 43 5.80 -4.69 -16.79
C GLU A 43 6.19 -5.38 -15.49
N GLU A 44 6.36 -4.63 -14.40
CA GLU A 44 6.65 -5.18 -13.09
C GLU A 44 5.49 -6.03 -12.56
N LEU A 45 4.25 -5.58 -12.77
CA LEU A 45 3.05 -6.36 -12.40
C LEU A 45 2.96 -7.65 -13.22
N GLN A 46 3.29 -7.60 -14.50
CA GLN A 46 3.30 -8.79 -15.35
C GLN A 46 4.38 -9.78 -14.91
N THR A 47 5.56 -9.29 -14.54
CA THR A 47 6.64 -10.13 -13.98
C THR A 47 6.17 -10.83 -12.70
N ALA A 48 5.45 -10.12 -11.84
CA ALA A 48 4.88 -10.69 -10.62
C ALA A 48 3.86 -11.80 -10.94
N ARG A 49 2.99 -11.58 -11.93
CA ARG A 49 2.04 -12.61 -12.37
C ARG A 49 2.74 -13.85 -12.90
N GLU A 50 3.79 -13.67 -13.70
CA GLU A 50 4.58 -14.79 -14.24
C GLU A 50 5.27 -15.57 -13.12
N SER A 51 5.74 -14.89 -12.09
CA SER A 51 6.33 -15.54 -10.92
C SER A 51 5.30 -16.38 -10.16
N LEU A 52 4.09 -15.88 -10.02
CA LEU A 52 2.99 -16.61 -9.40
C LEU A 52 2.54 -17.80 -10.26
N ASP A 53 2.53 -17.64 -11.59
CA ASP A 53 2.24 -18.73 -12.51
C ASP A 53 3.21 -19.91 -12.31
N ARG A 54 4.49 -19.62 -12.08
CA ARG A 54 5.50 -20.66 -11.86
C ARG A 54 5.26 -21.52 -10.63
N VAL A 55 4.58 -20.97 -9.62
CA VAL A 55 4.24 -21.72 -8.39
C VAL A 55 2.76 -22.09 -8.35
N GLY A 56 2.07 -21.99 -9.49
CA GLY A 56 0.67 -22.38 -9.62
C GLY A 56 -0.28 -21.52 -8.79
N TRP A 57 0.07 -20.28 -8.51
CA TRP A 57 -0.71 -19.37 -7.66
C TRP A 57 -0.97 -19.96 -6.28
N LYS A 58 0.04 -20.62 -5.73
CA LYS A 58 -0.03 -21.22 -4.40
C LYS A 58 1.26 -20.91 -3.63
N VAL A 59 1.12 -20.23 -2.50
CA VAL A 59 2.22 -19.86 -1.61
C VAL A 59 1.78 -20.04 -0.17
N ASP A 60 2.73 -20.15 0.76
CA ASP A 60 2.39 -20.28 2.17
C ASP A 60 2.05 -18.92 2.78
N TYR A 61 2.90 -17.92 2.52
CA TYR A 61 2.77 -16.58 3.09
C TYR A 61 2.94 -15.51 2.02
N ILE A 62 2.18 -14.42 2.18
CA ILE A 62 2.33 -13.22 1.37
C ILE A 62 2.73 -12.08 2.31
N VAL A 63 3.69 -11.27 1.90
CA VAL A 63 4.15 -10.11 2.67
C VAL A 63 4.14 -8.91 1.72
N THR A 64 3.32 -7.92 2.04
CA THR A 64 3.24 -6.69 1.25
C THR A 64 3.19 -5.48 2.17
N HIS A 65 3.50 -4.30 1.62
CA HIS A 65 3.33 -3.06 2.36
C HIS A 65 1.85 -2.68 2.43
N CYS A 66 1.17 -2.65 1.29
CA CYS A 66 -0.24 -2.30 1.18
C CYS A 66 -1.13 -3.54 1.18
N ALA A 67 -2.43 -3.33 1.38
CA ALA A 67 -3.45 -4.37 1.36
C ALA A 67 -4.07 -4.53 -0.04
N PRO A 68 -4.68 -5.68 -0.32
CA PRO A 68 -5.62 -5.79 -1.43
C PRO A 68 -6.72 -4.74 -1.34
N ASP A 69 -7.25 -4.35 -2.48
CA ASP A 69 -8.21 -3.23 -2.57
C ASP A 69 -9.42 -3.38 -1.64
N SER A 70 -10.04 -4.55 -1.60
CA SER A 70 -11.20 -4.80 -0.73
C SER A 70 -10.84 -4.72 0.76
N ILE A 71 -9.66 -5.18 1.14
CA ILE A 71 -9.19 -5.11 2.53
C ILE A 71 -8.88 -3.64 2.89
N GLN A 72 -8.25 -2.90 2.00
CA GLN A 72 -7.97 -1.48 2.24
C GLN A 72 -9.25 -0.67 2.40
N LYS A 73 -10.28 -0.93 1.62
CA LYS A 73 -11.57 -0.25 1.74
C LYS A 73 -12.22 -0.46 3.10
N GLY A 74 -12.04 -1.64 3.69
CA GLY A 74 -12.50 -1.91 5.05
C GLY A 74 -11.70 -1.18 6.12
N LEU A 75 -10.41 -0.98 5.90
CA LEU A 75 -9.50 -0.34 6.87
C LEU A 75 -9.56 1.19 6.81
N VAL A 76 -9.54 1.73 5.61
CA VAL A 76 -9.50 3.18 5.34
C VAL A 76 -10.44 3.50 4.17
N PRO A 77 -11.75 3.60 4.41
CA PRO A 77 -12.74 3.74 3.33
C PRO A 77 -12.51 4.93 2.40
N ASP A 78 -11.88 6.00 2.93
CA ASP A 78 -11.63 7.22 2.17
C ASP A 78 -10.40 7.15 1.26
N ARG A 79 -9.62 6.08 1.36
CA ARG A 79 -8.43 5.92 0.53
C ARG A 79 -8.81 5.25 -0.79
N GLY A 80 -8.41 5.87 -1.90
CA GLY A 80 -8.70 5.34 -3.23
C GLY A 80 -7.87 4.12 -3.60
N SER A 81 -8.23 3.50 -4.72
CA SER A 81 -7.51 2.38 -5.32
C SER A 81 -6.38 2.87 -6.22
N ASP A 82 -5.37 2.05 -6.41
CA ASP A 82 -4.30 2.26 -7.39
C ASP A 82 -3.97 0.93 -8.08
N CYS A 83 -3.02 0.96 -9.02
CA CYS A 83 -2.66 -0.25 -9.77
C CYS A 83 -2.08 -1.34 -8.86
N LEU A 84 -1.45 -0.97 -7.75
CA LEU A 84 -0.91 -1.93 -6.80
C LEU A 84 -2.03 -2.60 -5.99
N THR A 85 -2.94 -1.82 -5.39
CA THR A 85 -4.03 -2.39 -4.59
C THR A 85 -4.97 -3.24 -5.45
N GLU A 86 -5.17 -2.86 -6.70
CA GLU A 86 -5.96 -3.65 -7.67
C GLU A 86 -5.26 -4.96 -8.03
N PHE A 87 -3.94 -4.94 -8.24
CA PHE A 87 -3.17 -6.15 -8.47
C PHE A 87 -3.18 -7.07 -7.25
N LEU A 88 -3.02 -6.52 -6.05
CA LEU A 88 -3.08 -7.29 -4.82
C LEU A 88 -4.47 -7.92 -4.63
N GLU A 89 -5.52 -7.26 -5.10
CA GLU A 89 -6.86 -7.84 -5.10
C GLU A 89 -6.95 -9.05 -6.04
N GLU A 90 -6.34 -8.98 -7.21
CA GLU A 90 -6.24 -10.12 -8.12
C GLU A 90 -5.52 -11.30 -7.43
N VAL A 91 -4.41 -11.02 -6.74
CA VAL A 91 -3.67 -12.04 -5.99
C VAL A 91 -4.55 -12.65 -4.90
N ARG A 92 -5.29 -11.83 -4.16
CA ARG A 92 -6.19 -12.29 -3.10
C ARG A 92 -7.22 -13.29 -3.63
N VAL A 93 -7.78 -13.01 -4.79
CA VAL A 93 -8.83 -13.84 -5.39
C VAL A 93 -8.27 -15.13 -6.00
N ARG A 94 -7.12 -15.05 -6.66
CA ARG A 94 -6.54 -16.16 -7.44
C ARG A 94 -5.59 -17.03 -6.65
N CYS A 95 -4.91 -16.49 -5.65
CA CYS A 95 -3.81 -17.18 -4.97
C CYS A 95 -4.30 -17.92 -3.74
N ALA A 96 -3.82 -19.17 -3.57
CA ALA A 96 -3.98 -19.90 -2.32
C ALA A 96 -2.83 -19.53 -1.38
N PHE A 97 -3.14 -19.11 -0.17
CA PHE A 97 -2.16 -18.74 0.83
C PHE A 97 -2.69 -19.01 2.24
N GLU A 98 -1.77 -19.11 3.21
CA GLU A 98 -2.14 -19.32 4.61
C GLU A 98 -2.34 -18.01 5.33
N TYR A 99 -1.32 -17.12 5.29
CA TYR A 99 -1.36 -15.80 5.90
C TYR A 99 -0.84 -14.73 4.95
N TRP A 100 -1.40 -13.53 5.10
CA TRP A 100 -0.97 -12.33 4.39
C TRP A 100 -0.60 -11.27 5.40
N PHE A 101 0.68 -10.91 5.46
CA PHE A 101 1.21 -9.90 6.37
C PHE A 101 1.33 -8.56 5.65
N MET A 102 0.90 -7.49 6.30
CA MET A 102 0.95 -6.14 5.72
C MET A 102 1.23 -5.09 6.79
N GLY A 103 1.89 -4.00 6.38
CA GLY A 103 2.17 -2.85 7.24
C GLY A 103 1.29 -1.66 6.87
N HIS A 104 1.92 -0.48 6.68
CA HIS A 104 1.31 0.74 6.12
C HIS A 104 0.21 1.40 6.96
N TYR A 105 -0.73 0.65 7.53
CA TYR A 105 -1.96 1.19 8.16
C TYR A 105 -1.76 1.61 9.61
N HIS A 106 -0.54 1.49 10.14
CA HIS A 106 -0.14 1.95 11.46
C HIS A 106 -0.99 1.37 12.59
N ARG A 107 -1.37 0.11 12.47
CA ARG A 107 -2.08 -0.63 13.52
C ARG A 107 -1.71 -2.11 13.47
N ASP A 108 -1.88 -2.77 14.61
CA ASP A 108 -1.76 -4.22 14.71
C ASP A 108 -3.17 -4.83 14.68
N GLY A 109 -3.30 -6.04 14.16
CA GLY A 109 -4.58 -6.72 14.14
C GLY A 109 -4.61 -7.88 13.16
N VAL A 110 -5.72 -8.60 13.17
CA VAL A 110 -5.96 -9.72 12.26
C VAL A 110 -7.36 -9.58 11.67
N ILE A 111 -7.47 -9.74 10.36
CA ILE A 111 -8.72 -9.69 9.61
C ILE A 111 -8.98 -11.08 9.03
N GLU A 112 -10.20 -11.61 9.22
CA GLU A 112 -10.64 -12.90 8.67
C GLU A 112 -9.70 -14.08 9.02
N ASN A 113 -8.93 -13.97 10.11
CA ASN A 113 -7.93 -14.94 10.56
C ASN A 113 -6.82 -15.24 9.53
N ARG A 114 -6.64 -14.38 8.52
CA ARG A 114 -5.68 -14.58 7.43
C ARG A 114 -4.82 -13.34 7.16
N TYR A 115 -5.37 -12.15 7.32
CA TYR A 115 -4.68 -10.90 7.03
C TYR A 115 -4.17 -10.31 8.34
N VAL A 116 -2.85 -10.22 8.47
CA VAL A 116 -2.19 -9.79 9.70
C VAL A 116 -1.59 -8.41 9.49
N LEU A 117 -2.10 -7.43 10.24
CA LEU A 117 -1.59 -6.06 10.23
C LEU A 117 -0.48 -5.94 11.26
N LEU A 118 0.65 -5.38 10.86
CA LEU A 118 1.82 -5.22 11.73
C LEU A 118 2.21 -3.75 11.81
N LYS A 119 2.41 -3.28 13.03
CA LYS A 119 2.98 -1.96 13.31
C LYS A 119 4.20 -2.08 14.23
N ASN A 120 3.98 -2.60 15.42
CA ASN A 120 5.00 -2.71 16.45
C ASN A 120 5.29 -4.16 16.86
N GLU A 121 4.46 -5.10 16.42
CA GLU A 121 4.63 -6.51 16.75
C GLU A 121 5.65 -7.18 15.84
N VAL A 122 6.38 -8.12 16.40
CA VAL A 122 7.24 -9.04 15.66
C VAL A 122 6.70 -10.44 15.94
N LEU A 123 6.28 -11.11 14.88
CA LEU A 123 5.70 -12.45 14.98
C LEU A 123 6.71 -13.50 14.55
N ARG A 124 6.68 -14.63 15.25
CA ARG A 124 7.45 -15.82 14.88
C ARG A 124 6.52 -16.77 14.11
N LEU A 125 6.93 -17.08 12.92
CA LEU A 125 6.19 -18.00 12.04
C LEU A 125 6.51 -19.46 12.34
#